data_57aca983ccc58867f7288dc0658a55e6
#
_entry.id   57aca983ccc58867f7288dc0658a55e6
#
_cell.length_a   1.000
_cell.length_b   1.000
_cell.length_c   1.000
_cell.angle_alpha   90.00
_cell.angle_beta   90.00
_cell.angle_gamma   90.00
#
_symmetry.space_group_name_H-M   'P 1'
#
loop_
_entity.id
_entity.type
_entity.pdbx_description
1 polymer ?
#
loop_
_entity_poly.entity_id
_entity_poly.type
_entity_poly.pdbx_seq_one_letter_code
_entity_poly.pdbx_strand_id
1 'polypeptide(L)'
;MIELRGVSKTVSSGDSSLTILHPVDFSIAASQRVAIVGPSGSGKSTLLGLIAGLDAPSSGQIFIDGIDITALDEDNLAQLRGSKIGFVFQSFHLIPSLTAMENILVPLEIAGVSNARVKAHALLEEVGLVNRGHHYPSQLSGGEQQRIAIARALANEPSIVLADEPTGNLDSANGGHIVELLLEVNRSRGTTIVLGTHDSNLAKIAQVTLAMRDGHIQSKEML
;
A
#
# COMPACT_ATOMS: atom_id res chain seq x y z
N MET A 1 -5.93 13.15 -7.39
CA MET A 1 -5.94 11.72 -7.03
C MET A 1 -6.09 11.52 -5.52
N ILE A 2 -5.08 11.86 -4.71
CA ILE A 2 -5.16 11.84 -3.25
C ILE A 2 -4.91 13.24 -2.73
N GLU A 3 -5.73 13.71 -1.77
CA GLU A 3 -5.54 15.02 -1.13
C GLU A 3 -5.81 14.88 0.37
N LEU A 4 -4.88 15.39 1.18
CA LEU A 4 -5.00 15.47 2.64
C LEU A 4 -5.12 16.94 3.04
N ARG A 5 -6.08 17.25 3.92
CA ARG A 5 -6.32 18.58 4.44
C ARG A 5 -6.34 18.55 5.96
N GLY A 6 -5.29 19.06 6.59
CA GLY A 6 -5.13 19.15 8.04
C GLY A 6 -5.24 17.79 8.76
N VAL A 7 -4.85 16.69 8.12
CA VAL A 7 -5.01 15.33 8.64
C VAL A 7 -4.09 15.09 9.81
N SER A 8 -4.64 14.71 10.95
CA SER A 8 -3.86 14.36 12.15
C SER A 8 -4.33 13.05 12.79
N LYS A 9 -3.48 12.44 13.60
CA LYS A 9 -3.81 11.24 14.38
C LYS A 9 -3.26 11.34 15.78
N THR A 10 -4.16 11.27 16.75
CA THR A 10 -3.85 11.19 18.19
C THR A 10 -4.52 9.93 18.74
N VAL A 11 -3.81 9.16 19.53
CA VAL A 11 -4.33 8.00 20.26
C VAL A 11 -4.30 8.27 21.75
N SER A 12 -5.36 7.86 22.45
CA SER A 12 -5.45 7.98 23.91
C SER A 12 -5.00 6.66 24.54
N SER A 13 -4.19 6.74 25.58
CA SER A 13 -3.74 5.59 26.38
C SER A 13 -3.92 5.96 27.85
N GLY A 14 -5.05 5.56 28.45
CA GLY A 14 -5.43 5.98 29.80
C GLY A 14 -5.57 7.50 29.88
N ASP A 15 -4.89 8.12 30.86
CA ASP A 15 -4.90 9.56 31.09
C ASP A 15 -3.92 10.35 30.19
N SER A 16 -3.18 9.67 29.29
CA SER A 16 -2.23 10.29 28.37
C SER A 16 -2.73 10.24 26.94
N SER A 17 -2.38 11.26 26.14
CA SER A 17 -2.59 11.25 24.69
C SER A 17 -1.26 11.33 23.96
N LEU A 18 -1.13 10.55 22.89
CA LEU A 18 0.06 10.55 22.04
C LEU A 18 -0.36 10.97 20.63
N THR A 19 0.18 12.07 20.14
CA THR A 19 0.02 12.47 18.73
C THR A 19 1.02 11.70 17.88
N ILE A 20 0.50 10.80 17.03
CA ILE A 20 1.30 10.00 16.12
C ILE A 20 1.54 10.75 14.80
N LEU A 21 0.56 11.54 14.36
CA LEU A 21 0.63 12.35 13.15
C LEU A 21 0.12 13.75 13.47
N HIS A 22 0.98 14.74 13.30
CA HIS A 22 0.62 16.16 13.38
C HIS A 22 -0.09 16.59 12.10
N PRO A 23 -0.84 17.73 12.09
CA PRO A 23 -1.60 18.14 10.91
C PRO A 23 -0.77 18.14 9.62
N VAL A 24 -1.26 17.42 8.61
CA VAL A 24 -0.59 17.22 7.34
C VAL A 24 -1.48 17.70 6.21
N ASP A 25 -0.90 18.50 5.33
CA ASP A 25 -1.49 19.00 4.09
C ASP A 25 -0.61 18.64 2.90
N PHE A 26 -1.06 17.78 2.01
CA PHE A 26 -0.41 17.52 0.75
C PHE A 26 -1.35 16.86 -0.27
N SER A 27 -0.93 16.87 -1.53
CA SER A 27 -1.64 16.20 -2.61
C SER A 27 -0.70 15.34 -3.45
N ILE A 28 -1.25 14.25 -3.98
CA ILE A 28 -0.60 13.31 -4.90
C ILE A 28 -1.42 13.28 -6.20
N ALA A 29 -0.76 13.53 -7.32
CA ALA A 29 -1.39 13.45 -8.63
C ALA A 29 -1.59 11.98 -9.07
N ALA A 30 -2.48 11.76 -10.04
CA ALA A 30 -2.63 10.44 -10.67
C ALA A 30 -1.31 10.00 -11.33
N SER A 31 -1.04 8.71 -11.31
CA SER A 31 0.15 8.07 -11.88
C SER A 31 1.49 8.51 -11.26
N GLN A 32 1.45 9.28 -10.19
CA GLN A 32 2.65 9.75 -9.49
C GLN A 32 3.21 8.64 -8.58
N ARG A 33 4.55 8.60 -8.47
CA ARG A 33 5.26 7.81 -7.48
C ARG A 33 5.74 8.71 -6.36
N VAL A 34 5.32 8.42 -5.13
CA VAL A 34 5.65 9.19 -3.93
C VAL A 34 6.31 8.27 -2.91
N ALA A 35 7.41 8.70 -2.31
CA ALA A 35 8.03 8.03 -1.17
C ALA A 35 7.86 8.87 0.09
N ILE A 36 7.36 8.27 1.15
CA ILE A 36 7.34 8.80 2.50
C ILE A 36 8.52 8.18 3.22
N VAL A 37 9.55 8.97 3.49
CA VAL A 37 10.81 8.49 4.08
C VAL A 37 10.96 8.96 5.51
N GLY A 38 11.50 8.11 6.37
CA GLY A 38 11.77 8.46 7.78
C GLY A 38 12.13 7.25 8.62
N PRO A 39 12.66 7.46 9.83
CA PRO A 39 13.00 6.38 10.74
C PRO A 39 11.76 5.57 11.16
N SER A 40 11.99 4.38 11.75
CA SER A 40 10.90 3.62 12.39
C SER A 40 10.21 4.47 13.45
N GLY A 41 8.88 4.36 13.54
CA GLY A 41 8.07 5.16 14.47
C GLY A 41 7.80 6.59 14.05
N SER A 42 8.26 7.05 12.87
CA SER A 42 7.99 8.43 12.40
C SER A 42 6.53 8.69 11.97
N GLY A 43 5.67 7.66 11.90
CA GLY A 43 4.26 7.79 11.53
C GLY A 43 3.92 7.37 10.08
N LYS A 44 4.88 6.83 9.28
CA LYS A 44 4.68 6.43 7.87
C LYS A 44 3.52 5.44 7.71
N SER A 45 3.57 4.33 8.45
CA SER A 45 2.53 3.28 8.40
C SER A 45 1.16 3.82 8.80
N THR A 46 1.12 4.71 9.80
CA THR A 46 -0.11 5.40 10.22
C THR A 46 -0.66 6.26 9.08
N LEU A 47 0.19 7.06 8.44
CA LEU A 47 -0.21 7.90 7.32
C LEU A 47 -0.73 7.07 6.14
N LEU A 48 -0.05 5.98 5.77
CA LEU A 48 -0.52 5.04 4.76
C LEU A 48 -1.84 4.40 5.14
N GLY A 49 -2.01 3.98 6.39
CA GLY A 49 -3.25 3.40 6.91
C GLY A 49 -4.42 4.38 6.86
N LEU A 50 -4.19 5.66 7.17
CA LEU A 50 -5.20 6.72 7.03
C LEU A 50 -5.59 6.95 5.57
N ILE A 51 -4.62 7.02 4.66
CA ILE A 51 -4.88 7.16 3.20
C ILE A 51 -5.67 5.94 2.69
N ALA A 52 -5.38 4.75 3.21
CA ALA A 52 -6.10 3.53 2.84
C ALA A 52 -7.52 3.45 3.44
N GLY A 53 -7.89 4.35 4.38
CA GLY A 53 -9.12 4.23 5.15
C GLY A 53 -9.16 2.96 6.02
N LEU A 54 -7.98 2.46 6.43
CA LEU A 54 -7.88 1.34 7.40
C LEU A 54 -8.01 1.84 8.84
N ASP A 55 -7.82 3.14 9.04
CA ASP A 55 -8.02 3.85 10.30
C ASP A 55 -8.59 5.24 10.01
N ALA A 56 -9.28 5.82 10.98
CA ALA A 56 -9.84 7.16 10.85
C ALA A 56 -8.89 8.22 11.43
N PRO A 57 -8.74 9.39 10.78
CA PRO A 57 -7.98 10.51 11.36
C PRO A 57 -8.69 11.06 12.59
N SER A 58 -7.93 11.66 13.49
CA SER A 58 -8.50 12.40 14.65
C SER A 58 -9.03 13.77 14.24
N SER A 59 -8.47 14.38 13.19
CA SER A 59 -8.97 15.59 12.54
C SER A 59 -8.52 15.67 11.09
N GLY A 60 -9.12 16.60 10.34
CA GLY A 60 -8.86 16.81 8.93
C GLY A 60 -9.67 15.90 8.02
N GLN A 61 -9.40 15.98 6.72
CA GLN A 61 -10.13 15.27 5.67
C GLN A 61 -9.17 14.62 4.68
N ILE A 62 -9.58 13.48 4.14
CA ILE A 62 -8.82 12.75 3.12
C ILE A 62 -9.72 12.56 1.91
N PHE A 63 -9.25 13.00 0.75
CA PHE A 63 -9.97 12.85 -0.50
C PHE A 63 -9.25 11.86 -1.43
N ILE A 64 -10.01 10.95 -2.02
CA ILE A 64 -9.55 10.06 -3.11
C ILE A 64 -10.45 10.28 -4.31
N ASP A 65 -9.87 10.72 -5.43
CA ASP A 65 -10.60 11.13 -6.64
C ASP A 65 -11.73 12.14 -6.36
N GLY A 66 -11.51 13.07 -5.41
CA GLY A 66 -12.49 14.07 -5.00
C GLY A 66 -13.57 13.58 -4.03
N ILE A 67 -13.56 12.29 -3.66
CA ILE A 67 -14.47 11.72 -2.65
C ILE A 67 -13.83 11.88 -1.28
N ASP A 68 -14.51 12.55 -0.34
CA ASP A 68 -14.10 12.62 1.07
C ASP A 68 -14.33 11.26 1.73
N ILE A 69 -13.24 10.50 1.92
CA ILE A 69 -13.31 9.16 2.51
C ILE A 69 -13.53 9.20 4.03
N THR A 70 -13.29 10.34 4.68
CA THR A 70 -13.49 10.51 6.13
C THR A 70 -14.97 10.69 6.49
N ALA A 71 -15.81 11.00 5.50
CA ALA A 71 -17.26 11.16 5.66
C ALA A 71 -18.05 9.89 5.26
N LEU A 72 -17.38 8.86 4.72
CA LEU A 72 -18.02 7.60 4.31
C LEU A 72 -18.34 6.73 5.52
N ASP A 73 -19.45 6.00 5.45
CA ASP A 73 -19.70 4.85 6.31
C ASP A 73 -18.77 3.68 5.95
N GLU A 74 -18.72 2.65 6.82
CA GLU A 74 -17.78 1.53 6.64
C GLU A 74 -18.05 0.72 5.37
N ASP A 75 -19.31 0.56 4.94
CA ASP A 75 -19.67 -0.21 3.75
C ASP A 75 -19.19 0.50 2.48
N ASN A 76 -19.43 1.80 2.36
CA ASN A 76 -18.95 2.63 1.25
C ASN A 76 -17.41 2.74 1.25
N LEU A 77 -16.80 2.85 2.43
CA LEU A 77 -15.35 2.88 2.58
C LEU A 77 -14.72 1.55 2.17
N ALA A 78 -15.31 0.41 2.57
CA ALA A 78 -14.87 -0.93 2.15
C ALA A 78 -14.98 -1.13 0.64
N GLN A 79 -16.07 -0.65 0.01
CA GLN A 79 -16.23 -0.71 -1.44
C GLN A 79 -15.19 0.14 -2.17
N LEU A 80 -14.89 1.35 -1.67
CA LEU A 80 -13.86 2.21 -2.24
C LEU A 80 -12.48 1.56 -2.10
N ARG A 81 -12.14 1.03 -0.91
CA ARG A 81 -10.88 0.27 -0.69
C ARG A 81 -10.76 -0.87 -1.70
N GLY A 82 -11.80 -1.72 -1.79
CA GLY A 82 -11.77 -2.89 -2.66
C GLY A 82 -11.61 -2.58 -4.14
N SER A 83 -12.05 -1.40 -4.61
CA SER A 83 -12.00 -1.01 -6.02
C SER A 83 -10.83 -0.08 -6.38
N LYS A 84 -10.35 0.74 -5.43
CA LYS A 84 -9.39 1.82 -5.72
C LYS A 84 -8.01 1.57 -5.15
N ILE A 85 -7.88 0.79 -4.07
CA ILE A 85 -6.66 0.72 -3.26
C ILE A 85 -6.15 -0.72 -3.20
N GLY A 86 -4.90 -0.93 -3.61
CA GLY A 86 -4.11 -2.10 -3.28
C GLY A 86 -3.17 -1.78 -2.13
N PHE A 87 -3.11 -2.62 -1.10
CA PHE A 87 -2.19 -2.42 0.01
C PHE A 87 -1.17 -3.55 0.10
N VAL A 88 0.11 -3.19 0.18
CA VAL A 88 1.26 -4.10 0.34
C VAL A 88 1.88 -3.83 1.70
N PHE A 89 1.83 -4.83 2.58
CA PHE A 89 2.35 -4.75 3.95
C PHE A 89 3.78 -5.27 4.04
N GLN A 90 4.54 -4.78 4.99
CA GLN A 90 5.89 -5.25 5.31
C GLN A 90 5.91 -6.75 5.69
N SER A 91 4.92 -7.23 6.42
CA SER A 91 4.82 -8.63 6.87
C SER A 91 3.94 -9.49 5.96
N PHE A 92 3.79 -9.11 4.68
CA PHE A 92 3.04 -9.79 3.62
C PHE A 92 1.54 -9.93 3.90
N HIS A 93 1.14 -10.27 5.11
CA HIS A 93 -0.24 -10.51 5.56
C HIS A 93 -1.01 -11.49 4.65
N LEU A 94 -0.32 -12.53 4.17
CA LEU A 94 -0.98 -13.63 3.47
C LEU A 94 -1.81 -14.45 4.47
N ILE A 95 -2.94 -14.97 4.01
CA ILE A 95 -3.79 -15.85 4.80
C ILE A 95 -3.11 -17.23 4.85
N PRO A 96 -2.65 -17.69 6.03
CA PRO A 96 -1.78 -18.88 6.10
C PRO A 96 -2.44 -20.19 5.69
N SER A 97 -3.77 -20.28 5.79
CA SER A 97 -4.59 -21.44 5.42
C SER A 97 -4.95 -21.48 3.94
N LEU A 98 -4.59 -20.47 3.16
CA LEU A 98 -4.84 -20.36 1.73
C LEU A 98 -3.53 -20.50 0.96
N THR A 99 -3.60 -21.14 -0.20
CA THR A 99 -2.49 -21.21 -1.17
C THR A 99 -2.17 -19.83 -1.75
N ALA A 100 -1.06 -19.70 -2.47
CA ALA A 100 -0.69 -18.48 -3.19
C ALA A 100 -1.78 -18.03 -4.17
N MET A 101 -2.32 -18.97 -4.97
CA MET A 101 -3.44 -18.72 -5.88
C MET A 101 -4.69 -18.23 -5.13
N GLU A 102 -5.05 -18.91 -4.05
CA GLU A 102 -6.24 -18.54 -3.26
C GLU A 102 -6.09 -17.19 -2.58
N ASN A 103 -4.90 -16.82 -2.09
CA ASN A 103 -4.64 -15.47 -1.57
C ASN A 103 -4.90 -14.37 -2.61
N ILE A 104 -4.59 -14.61 -3.89
CA ILE A 104 -4.87 -13.68 -4.99
C ILE A 104 -6.35 -13.71 -5.37
N LEU A 105 -7.01 -14.86 -5.25
CA LEU A 105 -8.43 -15.03 -5.57
C LEU A 105 -9.35 -14.27 -4.62
N VAL A 106 -9.01 -14.20 -3.32
CA VAL A 106 -9.86 -13.57 -2.28
C VAL A 106 -10.44 -12.21 -2.71
N PRO A 107 -9.65 -11.20 -3.08
CA PRO A 107 -10.20 -9.90 -3.47
C PRO A 107 -11.04 -9.96 -4.74
N LEU A 108 -10.73 -10.84 -5.70
CA LEU A 108 -11.49 -11.03 -6.93
C LEU A 108 -12.87 -11.65 -6.67
N GLU A 109 -12.93 -12.63 -5.77
CA GLU A 109 -14.18 -13.30 -5.39
C GLU A 109 -15.07 -12.37 -4.58
N ILE A 110 -14.51 -11.59 -3.65
CA ILE A 110 -15.25 -10.56 -2.91
C ILE A 110 -15.84 -9.51 -3.86
N ALA A 111 -15.10 -9.13 -4.91
CA ALA A 111 -15.57 -8.19 -5.94
C ALA A 111 -16.54 -8.83 -6.95
N GLY A 112 -16.84 -10.13 -6.86
CA GLY A 112 -17.76 -10.83 -7.76
C GLY A 112 -17.24 -10.97 -9.21
N VAL A 113 -15.92 -11.01 -9.41
CA VAL A 113 -15.31 -11.10 -10.75
C VAL A 113 -15.56 -12.49 -11.35
N SER A 114 -16.30 -12.56 -12.46
CA SER A 114 -16.73 -13.83 -13.08
C SER A 114 -15.58 -14.72 -13.57
N ASN A 115 -14.44 -14.13 -13.95
CA ASN A 115 -13.24 -14.82 -14.44
C ASN A 115 -12.08 -14.76 -13.44
N ALA A 116 -12.38 -14.77 -12.14
CA ALA A 116 -11.41 -14.59 -11.05
C ALA A 116 -10.19 -15.51 -11.17
N ARG A 117 -10.39 -16.81 -11.46
CA ARG A 117 -9.27 -17.77 -11.61
C ARG A 117 -8.34 -17.44 -12.77
N VAL A 118 -8.87 -16.98 -13.91
CA VAL A 118 -8.07 -16.59 -15.06
C VAL A 118 -7.23 -15.35 -14.73
N LYS A 119 -7.84 -14.35 -14.08
CA LYS A 119 -7.12 -13.14 -13.64
C LYS A 119 -6.06 -13.49 -12.59
N ALA A 120 -6.38 -14.31 -11.60
CA ALA A 120 -5.41 -14.73 -10.58
C ALA A 120 -4.22 -15.49 -11.19
N HIS A 121 -4.46 -16.34 -12.20
CA HIS A 121 -3.39 -17.03 -12.91
C HIS A 121 -2.49 -16.04 -13.68
N ALA A 122 -3.07 -15.07 -14.39
CA ALA A 122 -2.31 -14.03 -15.08
C ALA A 122 -1.45 -13.19 -14.10
N LEU A 123 -1.97 -12.89 -12.91
CA LEU A 123 -1.20 -12.22 -11.87
C LEU A 123 -0.05 -13.08 -11.33
N LEU A 124 -0.23 -14.41 -11.20
CA LEU A 124 0.86 -15.33 -10.88
C LEU A 124 1.95 -15.34 -11.96
N GLU A 125 1.56 -15.25 -13.24
CA GLU A 125 2.51 -15.12 -14.35
C GLU A 125 3.28 -13.79 -14.26
N GLU A 126 2.58 -12.68 -14.04
CA GLU A 126 3.18 -11.33 -13.91
C GLU A 126 4.23 -11.26 -12.79
N VAL A 127 4.00 -11.97 -11.66
CA VAL A 127 4.98 -12.01 -10.56
C VAL A 127 5.96 -13.20 -10.65
N GLY A 128 5.92 -14.00 -11.73
CA GLY A 128 6.84 -15.11 -11.98
C GLY A 128 6.65 -16.32 -11.06
N LEU A 129 5.42 -16.57 -10.58
CA LEU A 129 5.14 -17.60 -9.56
C LEU A 129 4.07 -18.63 -9.97
N VAL A 130 3.85 -18.85 -11.28
CA VAL A 130 2.88 -19.83 -11.79
C VAL A 130 3.08 -21.21 -11.15
N ASN A 131 4.33 -21.68 -11.08
CA ASN A 131 4.67 -23.00 -10.51
C ASN A 131 4.54 -23.04 -8.96
N ARG A 132 4.25 -21.90 -8.31
CA ARG A 132 4.06 -21.75 -6.87
C ARG A 132 2.61 -21.55 -6.46
N GLY A 133 1.69 -21.44 -7.40
CA GLY A 133 0.27 -21.14 -7.14
C GLY A 133 -0.42 -22.05 -6.14
N HIS A 134 0.02 -23.31 -6.03
CA HIS A 134 -0.52 -24.33 -5.11
C HIS A 134 0.21 -24.39 -3.76
N HIS A 135 1.27 -23.61 -3.53
CA HIS A 135 2.01 -23.57 -2.27
C HIS A 135 1.31 -22.70 -1.23
N TYR A 136 1.38 -23.12 0.01
CA TYR A 136 0.97 -22.31 1.17
C TYR A 136 2.06 -21.29 1.53
N PRO A 137 1.74 -20.18 2.21
CA PRO A 137 2.72 -19.17 2.62
C PRO A 137 3.95 -19.75 3.33
N SER A 138 3.77 -20.75 4.19
CA SER A 138 4.86 -21.43 4.91
C SER A 138 5.85 -22.19 4.00
N GLN A 139 5.50 -22.43 2.75
CA GLN A 139 6.32 -23.13 1.75
C GLN A 139 7.01 -22.16 0.78
N LEU A 140 6.78 -20.86 0.95
CA LEU A 140 7.30 -19.79 0.10
C LEU A 140 8.41 -19.04 0.81
N SER A 141 9.45 -18.65 0.07
CA SER A 141 10.45 -17.70 0.55
C SER A 141 9.83 -16.32 0.83
N GLY A 142 10.48 -15.48 1.62
CA GLY A 142 10.00 -14.12 1.90
C GLY A 142 9.77 -13.30 0.62
N GLY A 143 10.68 -13.39 -0.37
CA GLY A 143 10.51 -12.72 -1.66
C GLY A 143 9.34 -13.27 -2.48
N GLU A 144 9.08 -14.58 -2.44
CA GLU A 144 7.90 -15.17 -3.08
C GLU A 144 6.61 -14.72 -2.39
N GLN A 145 6.57 -14.70 -1.05
CA GLN A 145 5.42 -14.21 -0.29
C GLN A 145 5.12 -12.75 -0.60
N GLN A 146 6.15 -11.90 -0.71
CA GLN A 146 5.97 -10.49 -1.07
C GLN A 146 5.42 -10.33 -2.48
N ARG A 147 5.92 -11.08 -3.46
CA ARG A 147 5.36 -11.06 -4.82
C ARG A 147 3.90 -11.51 -4.86
N ILE A 148 3.50 -12.51 -4.06
CA ILE A 148 2.08 -12.89 -3.93
C ILE A 148 1.26 -11.77 -3.26
N ALA A 149 1.80 -11.10 -2.24
CA ALA A 149 1.12 -9.97 -1.59
C ALA A 149 0.90 -8.80 -2.58
N ILE A 150 1.87 -8.53 -3.47
CA ILE A 150 1.72 -7.54 -4.54
C ILE A 150 0.68 -8.01 -5.57
N ALA A 151 0.74 -9.25 -6.04
CA ALA A 151 -0.26 -9.79 -6.97
C ALA A 151 -1.69 -9.69 -6.39
N ARG A 152 -1.86 -9.99 -5.10
CA ARG A 152 -3.13 -9.80 -4.38
C ARG A 152 -3.55 -8.34 -4.34
N ALA A 153 -2.63 -7.42 -4.05
CA ALA A 153 -2.92 -5.99 -4.03
C ALA A 153 -3.34 -5.45 -5.40
N LEU A 154 -2.86 -6.05 -6.49
CA LEU A 154 -3.17 -5.68 -7.87
C LEU A 154 -4.43 -6.35 -8.44
N ALA A 155 -5.04 -7.30 -7.72
CA ALA A 155 -6.09 -8.17 -8.23
C ALA A 155 -7.30 -7.43 -8.82
N ASN A 156 -7.75 -6.37 -8.16
CA ASN A 156 -8.87 -5.54 -8.61
C ASN A 156 -8.44 -4.33 -9.48
N GLU A 157 -7.23 -4.36 -10.05
CA GLU A 157 -6.70 -3.30 -10.92
C GLU A 157 -6.79 -1.90 -10.26
N PRO A 158 -6.24 -1.73 -9.03
CA PRO A 158 -6.41 -0.52 -8.26
C PRO A 158 -5.72 0.67 -8.92
N SER A 159 -6.32 1.86 -8.78
CA SER A 159 -5.70 3.11 -9.22
C SER A 159 -4.60 3.62 -8.29
N ILE A 160 -4.57 3.11 -7.06
CA ILE A 160 -3.60 3.46 -6.01
C ILE A 160 -3.00 2.17 -5.42
N VAL A 161 -1.68 2.10 -5.32
CA VAL A 161 -0.97 1.10 -4.52
C VAL A 161 -0.23 1.81 -3.38
N LEU A 162 -0.56 1.42 -2.16
CA LEU A 162 0.12 1.84 -0.95
C LEU A 162 1.01 0.70 -0.49
N ALA A 163 2.30 0.95 -0.29
CA ALA A 163 3.24 -0.08 0.11
C ALA A 163 4.05 0.39 1.33
N ASP A 164 3.90 -0.33 2.42
CA ASP A 164 4.61 -0.06 3.69
C ASP A 164 5.80 -1.00 3.80
N GLU A 165 7.01 -0.44 3.71
CA GLU A 165 8.31 -1.16 3.75
C GLU A 165 8.33 -2.42 2.87
N PRO A 166 7.97 -2.32 1.56
CA PRO A 166 7.72 -3.50 0.70
C PRO A 166 8.95 -4.39 0.48
N THR A 167 10.15 -3.91 0.84
CA THR A 167 11.42 -4.64 0.72
C THR A 167 12.07 -4.90 2.07
N GLY A 168 11.49 -4.43 3.18
CA GLY A 168 12.13 -4.40 4.50
C GLY A 168 12.50 -5.78 5.08
N ASN A 169 11.85 -6.84 4.63
CA ASN A 169 12.11 -8.23 5.08
C ASN A 169 12.83 -9.07 4.02
N LEU A 170 13.43 -8.44 2.99
CA LEU A 170 14.03 -9.13 1.85
C LEU A 170 15.53 -8.87 1.75
N ASP A 171 16.25 -9.82 1.16
CA ASP A 171 17.62 -9.56 0.71
C ASP A 171 17.62 -8.60 -0.49
N SER A 172 18.79 -8.06 -0.82
CA SER A 172 18.96 -7.03 -1.85
C SER A 172 18.53 -7.48 -3.26
N ALA A 173 18.69 -8.76 -3.60
CA ALA A 173 18.31 -9.29 -4.90
C ALA A 173 16.78 -9.37 -5.04
N ASN A 174 16.11 -9.93 -4.04
CA ASN A 174 14.65 -9.98 -3.99
C ASN A 174 14.03 -8.57 -3.88
N GLY A 175 14.65 -7.67 -3.12
CA GLY A 175 14.24 -6.28 -3.04
C GLY A 175 14.25 -5.57 -4.39
N GLY A 176 15.31 -5.79 -5.21
CA GLY A 176 15.39 -5.27 -6.57
C GLY A 176 14.21 -5.69 -7.46
N HIS A 177 13.84 -6.96 -7.44
CA HIS A 177 12.70 -7.47 -8.21
C HIS A 177 11.36 -6.84 -7.78
N ILE A 178 11.17 -6.57 -6.48
CA ILE A 178 9.97 -5.88 -5.99
C ILE A 178 9.90 -4.44 -6.51
N VAL A 179 11.03 -3.74 -6.52
CA VAL A 179 11.14 -2.38 -7.07
C VAL A 179 10.76 -2.36 -8.56
N GLU A 180 11.35 -3.26 -9.35
CA GLU A 180 11.06 -3.38 -10.78
C GLU A 180 9.59 -3.66 -11.05
N LEU A 181 8.97 -4.57 -10.29
CA LEU A 181 7.55 -4.90 -10.40
C LEU A 181 6.66 -3.68 -10.12
N LEU A 182 6.93 -2.93 -9.06
CA LEU A 182 6.18 -1.70 -8.74
C LEU A 182 6.34 -0.64 -9.83
N LEU A 183 7.56 -0.45 -10.37
CA LEU A 183 7.80 0.47 -11.47
C LEU A 183 7.06 0.07 -12.75
N GLU A 184 7.02 -1.24 -13.05
CA GLU A 184 6.29 -1.74 -14.23
C GLU A 184 4.79 -1.51 -14.09
N VAL A 185 4.21 -1.79 -12.92
CA VAL A 185 2.79 -1.50 -12.63
C VAL A 185 2.45 -0.02 -12.82
N ASN A 186 3.31 0.88 -12.33
CA ASN A 186 3.10 2.32 -12.54
C ASN A 186 3.17 2.70 -14.02
N ARG A 187 4.15 2.17 -14.78
CA ARG A 187 4.34 2.49 -16.21
C ARG A 187 3.22 1.93 -17.09
N SER A 188 2.87 0.65 -16.89
CA SER A 188 1.93 -0.06 -17.77
C SER A 188 0.48 0.27 -17.47
N ARG A 189 0.13 0.53 -16.20
CA ARG A 189 -1.27 0.75 -15.76
C ARG A 189 -1.57 2.18 -15.34
N GLY A 190 -0.56 3.05 -15.23
CA GLY A 190 -0.73 4.40 -14.69
C GLY A 190 -1.11 4.42 -13.21
N THR A 191 -0.88 3.34 -12.48
CA THR A 191 -1.21 3.22 -11.06
C THR A 191 -0.38 4.21 -10.23
N THR A 192 -1.01 4.97 -9.36
CA THR A 192 -0.35 5.84 -8.38
C THR A 192 0.28 5.00 -7.29
N ILE A 193 1.57 5.22 -6.98
CA ILE A 193 2.29 4.44 -5.97
C ILE A 193 2.72 5.35 -4.83
N VAL A 194 2.39 4.96 -3.59
CA VAL A 194 2.85 5.62 -2.38
C VAL A 194 3.60 4.62 -1.52
N LEU A 195 4.89 4.88 -1.31
CA LEU A 195 5.80 4.01 -0.58
C LEU A 195 6.13 4.61 0.78
N GLY A 196 5.96 3.85 1.85
CA GLY A 196 6.56 4.14 3.15
C GLY A 196 7.87 3.38 3.28
N THR A 197 8.99 4.07 3.49
CA THR A 197 10.27 3.37 3.62
C THR A 197 11.33 4.16 4.40
N HIS A 198 12.30 3.46 4.94
CA HIS A 198 13.54 4.03 5.44
C HIS A 198 14.74 3.75 4.49
N ASP A 199 14.52 2.97 3.42
CA ASP A 199 15.56 2.67 2.43
C ASP A 199 15.65 3.79 1.39
N SER A 200 16.81 4.45 1.35
CA SER A 200 17.13 5.52 0.40
C SER A 200 17.15 5.04 -1.07
N ASN A 201 17.42 3.76 -1.33
CA ASN A 201 17.39 3.23 -2.69
C ASN A 201 15.97 3.07 -3.20
N LEU A 202 15.08 2.60 -2.33
CA LEU A 202 13.65 2.52 -2.66
C LEU A 202 13.05 3.94 -2.84
N ALA A 203 13.49 4.92 -2.05
CA ALA A 203 13.05 6.31 -2.19
C ALA A 203 13.43 6.92 -3.57
N LYS A 204 14.56 6.54 -4.15
CA LYS A 204 15.04 7.06 -5.46
C LYS A 204 14.12 6.74 -6.65
N ILE A 205 13.22 5.76 -6.54
CA ILE A 205 12.26 5.46 -7.62
C ILE A 205 11.06 6.40 -7.63
N ALA A 206 10.87 7.16 -6.55
CA ALA A 206 9.78 8.13 -6.44
C ALA A 206 10.10 9.43 -7.20
N GLN A 207 9.06 10.10 -7.67
CA GLN A 207 9.14 11.43 -8.27
C GLN A 207 9.02 12.54 -7.22
N VAL A 208 8.44 12.19 -6.08
CA VAL A 208 8.31 13.08 -4.92
C VAL A 208 8.70 12.32 -3.67
N THR A 209 9.53 12.93 -2.85
CA THR A 209 9.91 12.40 -1.54
C THR A 209 9.38 13.32 -0.45
N LEU A 210 8.66 12.75 0.51
CA LEU A 210 8.20 13.40 1.73
C LEU A 210 9.03 12.89 2.91
N ALA A 211 9.90 13.73 3.47
CA ALA A 211 10.66 13.36 4.66
C ALA A 211 9.78 13.50 5.90
N MET A 212 9.67 12.43 6.67
CA MET A 212 8.81 12.36 7.86
C MET A 212 9.63 12.06 9.11
N ARG A 213 9.41 12.83 10.18
CA ARG A 213 10.04 12.63 11.48
C ARG A 213 9.11 13.05 12.60
N ASP A 214 9.00 12.20 13.64
CA ASP A 214 8.21 12.46 14.85
C ASP A 214 6.78 12.94 14.53
N GLY A 215 6.13 12.29 13.56
CA GLY A 215 4.77 12.62 13.13
C GLY A 215 4.63 13.88 12.26
N HIS A 216 5.73 14.54 11.87
CA HIS A 216 5.73 15.74 11.03
C HIS A 216 6.33 15.47 9.64
N ILE A 217 5.75 16.08 8.60
CA ILE A 217 6.42 16.19 7.30
C ILE A 217 7.41 17.36 7.40
N GLN A 218 8.70 17.05 7.28
CA GLN A 218 9.81 18.03 7.41
C GLN A 218 10.12 18.72 6.10
N SER A 219 10.08 17.98 4.99
CA SER A 219 10.37 18.49 3.65
C SER A 219 9.61 17.72 2.59
N LYS A 220 9.39 18.39 1.45
CA LYS A 220 8.90 17.81 0.20
C LYS A 220 9.90 18.12 -0.90
N GLU A 221 10.47 17.09 -1.50
CA GLU A 221 11.42 17.20 -2.60
C GLU A 221 10.81 16.59 -3.86
N MET A 222 10.96 17.27 -4.99
CA MET A 222 10.59 16.75 -6.33
C MET A 222 11.88 16.40 -7.04
N LEU A 223 11.99 15.16 -7.54
CA LEU A 223 13.13 14.63 -8.29
C LEU A 223 12.89 14.73 -9.79
#